data_c09d6096eb4932ef0ae1e552858d2103
#
_entry.id   c09d6096eb4932ef0ae1e552858d2103
#
_cell.length_a   1.000
_cell.length_b   1.000
_cell.length_c   1.000
_cell.angle_alpha   90.00
_cell.angle_beta   90.00
_cell.angle_gamma   90.00
#
_symmetry.space_group_name_H-M   'P 1'
#
loop_
_entity.id
_entity.type
_entity.pdbx_description
1 polymer ?
#
loop_
_entity_poly.entity_id
_entity_poly.type
_entity_poly.pdbx_seq_one_letter_code
_entity_poly.pdbx_strand_id
1 'polypeptide(L)'
;MLLPQRAAQTHAKRSRNGKIKVGAVNRSAVVLKILVSVLLFLTVYAFWPFDCKEIQLGEAIAATLHNMKTVFLEPKLSTNTIQNVLYQLLVTFCLGILSTIFGAVLAGIEVSAYDYKNGFRVHMLGYSIARPEVTECLVHPTLEARHANSLRQIEILNRHGYGIDADRLHRADGKYIYKQHIMNDLVQRGKAPEMFGTFYQTVFKHGGICDFDIRYPSPLEALRAIKDAGGLAVLAHSGQ
;
A
#
# COMPACT_ATOMS: atom_id res chain seq x y z
N MET A 1 -21.46 2.19 13.77
CA MET A 1 -20.71 1.90 14.99
C MET A 1 -20.54 3.21 15.77
N LEU A 2 -21.34 3.40 16.82
CA LEU A 2 -21.35 4.64 17.63
C LEU A 2 -20.08 4.65 18.49
N LEU A 3 -19.26 5.67 18.38
CA LEU A 3 -18.13 5.92 19.26
C LEU A 3 -18.62 5.99 20.71
N PRO A 4 -17.95 5.36 21.67
CA PRO A 4 -18.34 5.43 23.07
C PRO A 4 -18.32 6.89 23.54
N GLN A 5 -19.43 7.32 24.13
CA GLN A 5 -19.66 8.70 24.60
C GLN A 5 -18.53 9.31 25.45
N ARG A 6 -17.71 8.50 26.12
CA ARG A 6 -16.53 8.95 26.89
C ARG A 6 -15.40 9.52 26.03
N ALA A 7 -15.22 9.06 24.78
CA ALA A 7 -14.15 9.58 23.89
C ALA A 7 -14.52 10.95 23.29
N ALA A 8 -15.80 11.27 23.17
CA ALA A 8 -16.26 12.57 22.67
C ALA A 8 -16.10 13.69 23.69
N GLN A 9 -16.11 13.40 24.98
CA GLN A 9 -16.01 14.41 26.05
C GLN A 9 -14.60 14.91 26.29
N THR A 10 -13.56 14.14 25.97
CA THR A 10 -12.15 14.50 26.20
C THR A 10 -11.57 15.47 25.17
N HIS A 11 -12.21 15.66 24.04
CA HIS A 11 -11.71 16.51 22.95
C HIS A 11 -12.60 17.74 22.63
N ALA A 12 -13.65 17.97 23.41
CA ALA A 12 -14.55 19.11 23.25
C ALA A 12 -14.03 20.33 24.07
N LYS A 13 -13.45 21.31 23.41
CA LYS A 13 -13.13 22.60 24.02
C LYS A 13 -14.27 23.60 23.76
N ARG A 14 -14.86 24.14 24.82
CA ARG A 14 -15.86 25.19 24.74
C ARG A 14 -15.18 26.53 24.43
N SER A 15 -15.49 27.11 23.28
CA SER A 15 -15.02 28.46 22.92
C SER A 15 -15.77 29.52 23.75
N ARG A 16 -15.14 30.68 23.91
CA ARG A 16 -15.71 31.85 24.64
C ARG A 16 -17.07 32.28 24.10
N ASN A 17 -17.42 31.95 22.85
CA ASN A 17 -18.67 32.25 22.17
C ASN A 17 -19.66 31.07 22.20
N GLY A 18 -19.57 30.14 23.15
CA GLY A 18 -20.52 29.03 23.31
C GLY A 18 -20.47 27.92 22.26
N LYS A 19 -19.68 28.06 21.20
CA LYS A 19 -19.54 27.01 20.16
C LYS A 19 -18.59 25.92 20.62
N ILE A 20 -19.04 24.65 20.53
CA ILE A 20 -18.23 23.48 20.84
C ILE A 20 -17.34 23.20 19.61
N LYS A 21 -16.02 23.35 19.76
CA LYS A 21 -15.03 22.89 18.78
C LYS A 21 -14.60 21.48 19.16
N VAL A 22 -15.00 20.49 18.38
CA VAL A 22 -14.48 19.13 18.48
C VAL A 22 -13.21 19.08 17.61
N GLY A 23 -12.06 18.99 18.23
CA GLY A 23 -10.80 18.79 17.52
C GLY A 23 -10.75 17.34 17.04
N ALA A 24 -10.93 17.09 15.75
CA ALA A 24 -10.62 15.78 15.19
C ALA A 24 -9.14 15.48 15.42
N VAL A 25 -8.82 14.39 16.13
CA VAL A 25 -7.45 13.92 16.27
C VAL A 25 -6.98 13.49 14.89
N ASN A 26 -6.09 14.27 14.31
CA ASN A 26 -5.45 13.91 13.05
C ASN A 26 -4.53 12.71 13.31
N ARG A 27 -5.06 11.49 13.04
CA ARG A 27 -4.33 10.23 13.26
C ARG A 27 -2.99 10.21 12.52
N SER A 28 -2.93 10.78 11.33
CA SER A 28 -1.71 10.86 10.53
C SER A 28 -0.65 11.73 11.23
N ALA A 29 -1.04 12.85 11.82
CA ALA A 29 -0.11 13.70 12.58
C ALA A 29 0.39 13.03 13.86
N VAL A 30 -0.44 12.21 14.51
CA VAL A 30 -0.03 11.43 15.70
C VAL A 30 0.95 10.34 15.30
N VAL A 31 0.66 9.59 14.23
CA VAL A 31 1.55 8.55 13.70
C VAL A 31 2.89 9.14 13.29
N LEU A 32 2.89 10.27 12.58
CA LEU A 32 4.12 10.98 12.19
C LEU A 32 4.96 11.38 13.40
N LYS A 33 4.34 11.94 14.44
CA LYS A 33 5.04 12.31 15.68
C LYS A 33 5.65 11.10 16.39
N ILE A 34 4.91 9.99 16.46
CA ILE A 34 5.41 8.73 17.03
C ILE A 34 6.60 8.23 16.22
N LEU A 35 6.50 8.22 14.91
CA LEU A 35 7.55 7.75 14.00
C LEU A 35 8.82 8.59 14.12
N VAL A 36 8.68 9.92 14.14
CA VAL A 36 9.80 10.84 14.36
C VAL A 36 10.43 10.64 15.74
N SER A 37 9.61 10.46 16.80
CA SER A 37 10.11 10.22 18.15
C SER A 37 10.86 8.90 18.26
N VAL A 38 10.35 7.83 17.62
CA VAL A 38 11.01 6.50 17.55
C VAL A 38 12.34 6.62 16.80
N LEU A 39 12.35 7.32 15.66
CA LEU A 39 13.57 7.53 14.88
C LEU A 39 14.63 8.27 15.69
N LEU A 40 14.23 9.33 16.39
CA LEU A 40 15.12 10.12 17.23
C LEU A 40 15.66 9.28 18.41
N PHE A 41 14.80 8.46 19.03
CA PHE A 41 15.22 7.52 20.07
C PHE A 41 16.22 6.48 19.55
N LEU A 42 15.93 5.87 18.39
CA LEU A 42 16.83 4.90 17.76
C LEU A 42 18.18 5.53 17.39
N THR A 43 18.16 6.79 16.92
CA THR A 43 19.39 7.53 16.62
C THR A 43 20.22 7.73 17.90
N VAL A 44 19.62 8.20 19.00
CA VAL A 44 20.29 8.36 20.28
C VAL A 44 20.77 7.01 20.81
N TYR A 45 19.95 5.97 20.72
CA TYR A 45 20.31 4.61 21.11
C TYR A 45 21.49 4.05 20.31
N ALA A 46 21.54 4.32 18.99
CA ALA A 46 22.67 3.89 18.14
C ALA A 46 23.99 4.57 18.52
N PHE A 47 23.93 5.78 19.07
CA PHE A 47 25.13 6.47 19.59
C PHE A 47 25.55 6.01 20.99
N TRP A 48 24.63 5.39 21.77
CA TRP A 48 24.91 4.95 23.14
C TRP A 48 25.98 3.85 23.25
N PRO A 49 25.98 2.76 22.41
CA PRO A 49 27.00 1.73 22.45
C PRO A 49 28.26 2.08 21.66
N PHE A 50 28.35 3.27 21.04
CA PHE A 50 29.60 3.71 20.45
C PHE A 50 30.59 3.94 21.59
N ASP A 51 31.40 2.91 21.83
CA ASP A 51 32.52 2.97 22.77
C ASP A 51 33.52 3.99 22.20
N CYS A 52 33.32 5.25 22.56
CA CYS A 52 34.23 6.33 22.27
C CYS A 52 35.49 6.16 23.13
N LYS A 53 36.19 5.02 22.93
CA LYS A 53 37.49 4.81 23.56
C LYS A 53 38.39 5.99 23.23
N GLU A 54 38.57 6.86 24.24
CA GLU A 54 39.50 7.97 24.25
C GLU A 54 39.15 9.25 23.48
N ILE A 55 37.98 9.35 22.82
CA ILE A 55 37.61 10.60 22.14
C ILE A 55 36.80 11.48 23.11
N GLN A 56 37.39 12.59 23.53
CA GLN A 56 36.66 13.60 24.30
C GLN A 56 35.57 14.24 23.45
N LEU A 57 34.37 14.43 24.01
CA LEU A 57 33.22 14.99 23.31
C LEU A 57 33.54 16.32 22.60
N GLY A 58 34.39 17.16 23.21
CA GLY A 58 34.84 18.42 22.62
C GLY A 58 35.66 18.23 21.35
N GLU A 59 36.54 17.22 21.32
CA GLU A 59 37.35 16.89 20.15
C GLU A 59 36.50 16.26 19.01
N ALA A 60 35.52 15.43 19.36
CA ALA A 60 34.58 14.87 18.41
C ALA A 60 33.74 15.95 17.72
N ILE A 61 33.24 16.92 18.47
CA ILE A 61 32.49 18.08 17.95
C ILE A 61 33.41 18.94 17.06
N ALA A 62 34.61 19.24 17.52
CA ALA A 62 35.59 20.01 16.73
C ALA A 62 35.98 19.33 15.44
N ALA A 63 36.24 18.00 15.47
CA ALA A 63 36.53 17.20 14.28
C ALA A 63 35.33 17.16 13.31
N THR A 64 34.10 17.04 13.83
CA THR A 64 32.88 17.07 13.01
C THR A 64 32.71 18.42 12.32
N LEU A 65 32.87 19.51 13.05
CA LEU A 65 32.79 20.87 12.50
C LEU A 65 33.90 21.14 11.47
N HIS A 66 35.10 20.64 11.74
CA HIS A 66 36.22 20.73 10.80
C HIS A 66 35.93 19.94 9.52
N ASN A 67 35.45 18.71 9.64
CA ASN A 67 35.04 17.89 8.49
C ASN A 67 33.92 18.55 7.69
N MET A 68 32.91 19.09 8.35
CA MET A 68 31.85 19.86 7.69
C MET A 68 32.41 21.05 6.93
N LYS A 69 33.30 21.85 7.55
CA LYS A 69 33.98 22.96 6.91
C LYS A 69 34.75 22.50 5.66
N THR A 70 35.55 21.43 5.80
CA THR A 70 36.37 20.90 4.70
C THR A 70 35.49 20.40 3.54
N VAL A 71 34.39 19.69 3.83
CA VAL A 71 33.50 19.11 2.82
C VAL A 71 32.70 20.20 2.09
N PHE A 72 32.17 21.20 2.82
CA PHE A 72 31.25 22.19 2.26
C PHE A 72 31.92 23.49 1.81
N LEU A 73 32.98 23.93 2.51
CA LEU A 73 33.62 25.23 2.24
C LEU A 73 34.98 25.13 1.58
N GLU A 74 35.67 23.99 1.71
CA GLU A 74 37.00 23.78 1.13
C GLU A 74 37.06 22.42 0.40
N PRO A 75 36.17 22.17 -0.60
CA PRO A 75 36.13 20.87 -1.29
C PRO A 75 37.45 20.63 -2.04
N LYS A 76 38.27 19.74 -1.53
CA LYS A 76 39.49 19.27 -2.24
C LYS A 76 39.14 18.10 -3.14
N LEU A 77 39.09 18.34 -4.44
CA LEU A 77 38.91 17.33 -5.49
C LEU A 77 40.22 16.56 -5.72
N SER A 78 40.85 16.02 -4.65
CA SER A 78 42.14 15.35 -4.77
C SER A 78 42.04 13.97 -5.42
N THR A 79 40.87 13.33 -5.37
CA THR A 79 40.65 11.95 -5.90
C THR A 79 39.49 11.87 -6.91
N ASN A 80 38.65 12.87 -7.01
CA ASN A 80 37.51 12.87 -7.93
C ASN A 80 37.60 14.04 -8.91
N THR A 81 37.49 13.75 -10.19
CA THR A 81 37.36 14.75 -11.23
C THR A 81 36.01 15.47 -11.09
N ILE A 82 35.94 16.77 -11.45
CA ILE A 82 34.68 17.53 -11.49
C ILE A 82 33.59 16.77 -12.26
N GLN A 83 33.96 16.08 -13.34
CA GLN A 83 33.04 15.23 -14.11
C GLN A 83 32.43 14.10 -13.27
N ASN A 84 33.21 13.45 -12.43
CA ASN A 84 32.70 12.37 -11.55
C ASN A 84 31.73 12.92 -10.49
N VAL A 85 32.01 14.10 -9.93
CA VAL A 85 31.12 14.75 -8.96
C VAL A 85 29.82 15.15 -9.62
N LEU A 86 29.86 15.76 -10.81
CA LEU A 86 28.67 16.12 -11.58
C LEU A 86 27.87 14.88 -11.97
N TYR A 87 28.53 13.79 -12.38
CA TYR A 87 27.86 12.53 -12.69
C TYR A 87 27.14 11.94 -11.46
N GLN A 88 27.79 11.90 -10.30
CA GLN A 88 27.19 11.41 -9.07
C GLN A 88 26.00 12.28 -8.61
N LEU A 89 26.12 13.58 -8.78
CA LEU A 89 25.04 14.52 -8.48
C LEU A 89 23.83 14.32 -9.43
N LEU A 90 24.09 14.11 -10.70
CA LEU A 90 23.06 13.77 -11.70
C LEU A 90 22.37 12.44 -11.37
N VAL A 91 23.14 11.40 -11.04
CA VAL A 91 22.60 10.08 -10.65
C VAL A 91 21.72 10.22 -9.40
N THR A 92 22.18 10.94 -8.38
CA THR A 92 21.39 11.17 -7.16
C THR A 92 20.09 11.92 -7.46
N PHE A 93 20.15 12.93 -8.32
CA PHE A 93 18.97 13.69 -8.76
C PHE A 93 17.99 12.80 -9.54
N CYS A 94 18.49 11.99 -10.47
CA CYS A 94 17.68 11.04 -11.23
C CYS A 94 17.03 9.99 -10.33
N LEU A 95 17.76 9.46 -9.34
CA LEU A 95 17.21 8.52 -8.34
C LEU A 95 16.14 9.18 -7.46
N GLY A 96 16.33 10.45 -7.08
CA GLY A 96 15.33 11.22 -6.35
C GLY A 96 14.03 11.39 -7.13
N ILE A 97 14.12 11.76 -8.41
CA ILE A 97 12.96 11.85 -9.29
C ILE A 97 12.31 10.48 -9.47
N LEU A 98 13.10 9.45 -9.73
CA LEU A 98 12.61 8.09 -9.94
C LEU A 98 11.87 7.57 -8.70
N SER A 99 12.43 7.77 -7.50
CA SER A 99 11.78 7.35 -6.25
C SER A 99 10.47 8.11 -5.99
N THR A 100 10.40 9.39 -6.37
CA THR A 100 9.17 10.19 -6.28
C THR A 100 8.10 9.68 -7.24
N ILE A 101 8.49 9.37 -8.49
CA ILE A 101 7.58 8.79 -9.49
C ILE A 101 7.07 7.42 -9.01
N PHE A 102 7.98 6.54 -8.55
CA PHE A 102 7.57 5.24 -8.00
C PHE A 102 6.70 5.37 -6.75
N GLY A 103 6.99 6.31 -5.86
CA GLY A 103 6.15 6.60 -4.69
C GLY A 103 4.74 7.04 -5.07
N ALA A 104 4.60 7.91 -6.07
CA ALA A 104 3.31 8.34 -6.60
C ALA A 104 2.54 7.20 -7.28
N VAL A 105 3.24 6.31 -8.00
CA VAL A 105 2.66 5.11 -8.62
C VAL A 105 2.19 4.09 -7.58
N LEU A 106 2.96 3.91 -6.50
CA LEU A 106 2.60 2.99 -5.41
C LEU A 106 1.39 3.47 -4.58
N ALA A 107 1.08 4.77 -4.60
CA ALA A 107 -0.11 5.34 -3.97
C ALA A 107 -1.36 5.27 -4.88
N GLY A 108 -1.34 4.46 -5.91
CA GLY A 108 -2.43 4.26 -6.85
C GLY A 108 -3.38 3.13 -6.48
N ILE A 109 -4.50 3.09 -7.15
CA ILE A 109 -5.48 2.00 -7.13
C ILE A 109 -5.69 1.45 -8.54
N GLU A 110 -5.86 0.13 -8.65
CA GLU A 110 -6.32 -0.51 -9.87
C GLU A 110 -7.74 -1.04 -9.65
N VAL A 111 -8.69 -0.51 -10.41
CA VAL A 111 -10.10 -0.92 -10.38
C VAL A 111 -10.38 -1.82 -11.57
N SER A 112 -10.71 -3.08 -11.32
CA SER A 112 -11.24 -3.98 -12.35
C SER A 112 -12.66 -3.56 -12.70
N ALA A 113 -12.92 -3.27 -13.96
CA ALA A 113 -14.21 -2.88 -14.50
C ALA A 113 -14.62 -3.81 -15.66
N TYR A 114 -15.89 -3.79 -16.04
CA TYR A 114 -16.41 -4.57 -17.16
C TYR A 114 -17.25 -3.69 -18.07
N ASP A 115 -16.90 -3.67 -19.35
CA ASP A 115 -17.70 -2.99 -20.37
C ASP A 115 -18.81 -3.95 -20.84
N TYR A 116 -19.99 -3.77 -20.26
CA TYR A 116 -21.17 -4.60 -20.56
C TYR A 116 -21.70 -4.41 -22.00
N LYS A 117 -21.36 -3.30 -22.64
CA LYS A 117 -21.78 -3.03 -24.01
C LYS A 117 -20.96 -3.82 -25.02
N ASN A 118 -19.66 -3.89 -24.79
CA ASN A 118 -18.71 -4.51 -25.72
C ASN A 118 -18.23 -5.90 -25.25
N GLY A 119 -18.57 -6.31 -24.01
CA GLY A 119 -18.34 -7.65 -23.50
C GLY A 119 -16.90 -7.95 -23.07
N PHE A 120 -16.12 -6.95 -22.63
CA PHE A 120 -14.74 -7.20 -22.21
C PHE A 120 -14.37 -6.52 -20.89
N ARG A 121 -13.34 -7.04 -20.25
CA ARG A 121 -12.78 -6.48 -19.00
C ARG A 121 -11.82 -5.35 -19.33
N VAL A 122 -11.84 -4.32 -18.46
CA VAL A 122 -10.88 -3.23 -18.49
C VAL A 122 -10.38 -2.98 -17.08
N HIS A 123 -9.15 -2.47 -17.00
CA HIS A 123 -8.58 -2.03 -15.75
C HIS A 123 -8.40 -0.51 -15.79
N MET A 124 -8.92 0.15 -14.76
CA MET A 124 -8.78 1.59 -14.58
C MET A 124 -7.77 1.85 -13.46
N LEU A 125 -6.68 2.53 -13.78
CA LEU A 125 -5.69 2.95 -12.80
C LEU A 125 -6.08 4.33 -12.26
N GLY A 126 -6.00 4.48 -10.94
CA GLY A 126 -6.18 5.76 -10.26
C GLY A 126 -4.89 6.16 -9.57
N TYR A 127 -4.34 7.32 -9.89
CA TYR A 127 -3.15 7.87 -9.25
C TYR A 127 -3.51 9.07 -8.39
N SER A 128 -2.71 9.34 -7.36
CA SER A 128 -2.86 10.53 -6.49
C SER A 128 -4.25 10.64 -5.86
N ILE A 129 -4.79 9.53 -5.37
CA ILE A 129 -6.10 9.47 -4.74
C ILE A 129 -6.10 10.27 -3.43
N ALA A 130 -6.83 11.38 -3.40
CA ALA A 130 -6.93 12.26 -2.23
C ALA A 130 -7.98 11.77 -1.22
N ARG A 131 -9.05 11.12 -1.70
CA ARG A 131 -10.16 10.61 -0.89
C ARG A 131 -10.39 9.12 -1.17
N PRO A 132 -9.58 8.23 -0.55
CA PRO A 132 -9.64 6.79 -0.81
C PRO A 132 -11.00 6.17 -0.46
N GLU A 133 -11.75 6.75 0.49
CA GLU A 133 -13.07 6.28 0.88
C GLU A 133 -14.08 6.27 -0.28
N VAL A 134 -13.94 7.16 -1.24
CA VAL A 134 -14.81 7.21 -2.44
C VAL A 134 -14.56 6.00 -3.34
N THR A 135 -13.30 5.67 -3.58
CA THR A 135 -12.93 4.49 -4.37
C THR A 135 -13.22 3.20 -3.61
N GLU A 136 -13.05 3.20 -2.29
CA GLU A 136 -13.37 2.07 -1.42
C GLU A 136 -14.86 1.73 -1.50
N CYS A 137 -15.76 2.71 -1.44
CA CYS A 137 -17.19 2.51 -1.62
C CYS A 137 -17.54 1.83 -2.95
N LEU A 138 -16.84 2.16 -4.03
CA LEU A 138 -17.07 1.54 -5.34
C LEU A 138 -16.60 0.08 -5.39
N VAL A 139 -15.43 -0.23 -4.82
CA VAL A 139 -14.82 -1.56 -4.96
C VAL A 139 -15.32 -2.55 -3.91
N HIS A 140 -15.79 -2.07 -2.77
CA HIS A 140 -16.24 -2.89 -1.64
C HIS A 140 -17.27 -3.97 -2.04
N PRO A 141 -18.34 -3.66 -2.79
CA PRO A 141 -19.31 -4.68 -3.21
C PRO A 141 -18.68 -5.80 -4.06
N THR A 142 -17.68 -5.46 -4.89
CA THR A 142 -16.95 -6.43 -5.69
C THR A 142 -16.06 -7.33 -4.84
N LEU A 143 -15.42 -6.76 -3.79
CA LEU A 143 -14.60 -7.51 -2.84
C LEU A 143 -15.45 -8.48 -2.03
N GLU A 144 -16.61 -8.05 -1.55
CA GLU A 144 -17.58 -8.89 -0.83
C GLU A 144 -18.08 -10.04 -1.73
N ALA A 145 -18.46 -9.74 -2.97
CA ALA A 145 -18.90 -10.75 -3.92
C ALA A 145 -17.79 -11.78 -4.24
N ARG A 146 -16.53 -11.33 -4.37
CA ARG A 146 -15.37 -12.22 -4.55
C ARG A 146 -15.17 -13.13 -3.35
N HIS A 147 -15.29 -12.58 -2.14
CA HIS A 147 -15.17 -13.32 -0.90
C HIS A 147 -16.27 -14.39 -0.79
N ALA A 148 -17.53 -14.00 -0.99
CA ALA A 148 -18.67 -14.91 -0.95
C ALA A 148 -18.53 -16.05 -1.98
N ASN A 149 -18.11 -15.73 -3.21
CA ASN A 149 -17.84 -16.75 -4.23
C ASN A 149 -16.68 -17.67 -3.82
N SER A 150 -15.65 -17.16 -3.15
CA SER A 150 -14.53 -17.98 -2.67
C SER A 150 -14.97 -18.94 -1.58
N LEU A 151 -15.83 -18.52 -0.65
CA LEU A 151 -16.41 -19.42 0.36
C LEU A 151 -17.26 -20.52 -0.30
N ARG A 152 -18.09 -20.17 -1.26
CA ARG A 152 -18.88 -21.15 -2.03
C ARG A 152 -17.99 -22.14 -2.80
N GLN A 153 -16.89 -21.66 -3.39
CA GLN A 153 -15.90 -22.50 -4.07
C GLN A 153 -15.23 -23.48 -3.09
N ILE A 154 -14.86 -23.04 -1.89
CA ILE A 154 -14.32 -23.90 -0.83
C ILE A 154 -15.33 -24.98 -0.45
N GLU A 155 -16.61 -24.63 -0.27
CA GLU A 155 -17.65 -25.59 0.06
C GLU A 155 -17.79 -26.66 -1.02
N ILE A 156 -17.81 -26.29 -2.31
CA ILE A 156 -17.90 -27.22 -3.43
C ILE A 156 -16.66 -28.13 -3.46
N LEU A 157 -15.45 -27.54 -3.36
CA LEU A 157 -14.21 -28.31 -3.35
C LEU A 157 -14.16 -29.29 -2.19
N ASN A 158 -14.65 -28.91 -1.01
CA ASN A 158 -14.70 -29.77 0.16
C ASN A 158 -15.67 -30.94 -0.02
N ARG A 159 -16.80 -30.76 -0.70
CA ARG A 159 -17.68 -31.87 -1.12
C ARG A 159 -16.99 -32.87 -2.05
N HIS A 160 -15.97 -32.43 -2.79
CA HIS A 160 -15.13 -33.27 -3.65
C HIS A 160 -13.85 -33.78 -2.96
N GLY A 161 -13.73 -33.64 -1.63
CA GLY A 161 -12.65 -34.23 -0.84
C GLY A 161 -11.34 -33.41 -0.77
N TYR A 162 -11.36 -32.13 -1.14
CA TYR A 162 -10.15 -31.29 -1.10
C TYR A 162 -9.78 -30.84 0.32
N GLY A 163 -10.71 -30.76 1.26
CA GLY A 163 -10.47 -30.52 2.70
C GLY A 163 -9.82 -29.15 2.96
N ILE A 164 -10.33 -28.06 2.35
CA ILE A 164 -9.82 -26.71 2.51
C ILE A 164 -10.43 -26.11 3.78
N ASP A 165 -9.59 -25.60 4.68
CA ASP A 165 -10.00 -24.87 5.85
C ASP A 165 -9.88 -23.35 5.58
N ALA A 166 -11.02 -22.66 5.49
CA ALA A 166 -11.08 -21.23 5.17
C ALA A 166 -10.33 -20.37 6.21
N ASP A 167 -10.33 -20.77 7.47
CA ASP A 167 -9.70 -20.01 8.55
C ASP A 167 -8.17 -20.12 8.55
N ARG A 168 -7.64 -21.19 7.96
CA ARG A 168 -6.20 -21.42 7.81
C ARG A 168 -5.59 -20.82 6.56
N LEU A 169 -6.40 -20.33 5.64
CA LEU A 169 -5.87 -19.69 4.44
C LEU A 169 -5.07 -18.44 4.80
N HIS A 170 -3.81 -18.42 4.39
CA HIS A 170 -2.96 -17.24 4.60
C HIS A 170 -3.47 -16.05 3.79
N ARG A 171 -3.77 -14.94 4.48
CA ARG A 171 -4.30 -13.69 3.90
C ARG A 171 -3.49 -12.53 4.44
N ALA A 172 -2.97 -11.70 3.54
CA ALA A 172 -2.15 -10.55 3.95
C ALA A 172 -2.94 -9.51 4.75
N ASP A 173 -4.22 -9.30 4.40
CA ASP A 173 -5.14 -8.37 5.06
C ASP A 173 -6.04 -9.04 6.13
N GLY A 174 -6.03 -10.38 6.19
CA GLY A 174 -6.89 -11.17 7.10
C GLY A 174 -8.39 -11.07 6.83
N LYS A 175 -8.82 -10.31 5.81
CA LYS A 175 -10.21 -9.93 5.60
C LYS A 175 -10.92 -10.77 4.53
N TYR A 176 -10.40 -10.76 3.31
CA TYR A 176 -11.06 -11.39 2.17
C TYR A 176 -10.32 -12.63 1.68
N ILE A 177 -11.07 -13.66 1.27
CA ILE A 177 -10.54 -14.83 0.59
C ILE A 177 -10.72 -14.64 -0.91
N TYR A 178 -9.70 -14.97 -1.69
CA TYR A 178 -9.70 -14.96 -3.14
C TYR A 178 -9.31 -16.32 -3.71
N LYS A 179 -9.60 -16.57 -4.99
CA LYS A 179 -9.21 -17.80 -5.70
C LYS A 179 -7.73 -18.14 -5.54
N GLN A 180 -6.85 -17.13 -5.49
CA GLN A 180 -5.42 -17.32 -5.31
C GLN A 180 -5.09 -17.97 -3.96
N HIS A 181 -5.79 -17.60 -2.87
CA HIS A 181 -5.58 -18.22 -1.55
C HIS A 181 -5.95 -19.71 -1.57
N ILE A 182 -7.07 -20.05 -2.22
CA ILE A 182 -7.52 -21.42 -2.41
C ILE A 182 -6.51 -22.22 -3.21
N MET A 183 -6.08 -21.67 -4.35
CA MET A 183 -5.10 -22.33 -5.23
C MET A 183 -3.75 -22.51 -4.56
N ASN A 184 -3.28 -21.50 -3.80
CA ASN A 184 -2.03 -21.60 -3.08
C ASN A 184 -2.06 -22.73 -2.04
N ASP A 185 -3.14 -22.86 -1.28
CA ASP A 185 -3.33 -23.96 -0.34
C ASP A 185 -3.33 -25.33 -1.04
N LEU A 186 -4.05 -25.44 -2.16
CA LEU A 186 -4.10 -26.67 -2.96
C LEU A 186 -2.71 -27.07 -3.51
N VAL A 187 -1.94 -26.10 -4.01
CA VAL A 187 -0.58 -26.34 -4.50
C VAL A 187 0.36 -26.74 -3.37
N GLN A 188 0.34 -26.03 -2.24
CA GLN A 188 1.18 -26.34 -1.09
C GLN A 188 0.90 -27.74 -0.51
N ARG A 189 -0.35 -28.20 -0.58
CA ARG A 189 -0.73 -29.56 -0.15
C ARG A 189 -0.61 -30.62 -1.23
N GLY A 190 -0.06 -30.29 -2.40
CA GLY A 190 0.13 -31.22 -3.52
C GLY A 190 -1.18 -31.69 -4.16
N LYS A 191 -2.29 -30.98 -3.97
CA LYS A 191 -3.60 -31.27 -4.56
C LYS A 191 -3.78 -30.65 -5.96
N ALA A 192 -2.97 -29.65 -6.30
CA ALA A 192 -2.85 -29.07 -7.62
C ALA A 192 -1.35 -28.92 -7.98
N PRO A 193 -0.95 -29.18 -9.23
CA PRO A 193 0.46 -29.10 -9.62
C PRO A 193 0.99 -27.68 -9.69
N GLU A 194 0.13 -26.71 -10.03
CA GLU A 194 0.50 -25.30 -10.21
C GLU A 194 -0.71 -24.36 -10.03
N MET A 195 -0.41 -23.05 -9.85
CA MET A 195 -1.42 -22.03 -9.52
C MET A 195 -2.46 -21.81 -10.63
N PHE A 196 -2.05 -21.77 -11.91
CA PHE A 196 -2.89 -21.38 -13.04
C PHE A 196 -2.92 -22.43 -14.17
N GLY A 197 -2.56 -23.67 -13.85
CA GLY A 197 -2.51 -24.77 -14.79
C GLY A 197 -3.87 -25.39 -15.13
N THR A 198 -3.82 -26.62 -15.61
CA THR A 198 -5.00 -27.35 -16.08
C THR A 198 -6.09 -27.43 -15.02
N PHE A 199 -5.73 -27.71 -13.76
CA PHE A 199 -6.69 -27.76 -12.65
C PHE A 199 -7.46 -26.43 -12.52
N TYR A 200 -6.76 -25.30 -12.51
CA TYR A 200 -7.39 -23.99 -12.42
C TYR A 200 -8.32 -23.72 -13.61
N GLN A 201 -7.88 -24.07 -14.83
CA GLN A 201 -8.66 -23.84 -16.04
C GLN A 201 -9.93 -24.69 -16.08
N THR A 202 -9.87 -25.95 -15.65
CA THR A 202 -11.03 -26.88 -15.70
C THR A 202 -12.00 -26.68 -14.54
N VAL A 203 -11.54 -26.26 -13.37
CA VAL A 203 -12.37 -26.14 -12.16
C VAL A 203 -12.93 -24.72 -11.99
N PHE A 204 -12.10 -23.68 -12.21
CA PHE A 204 -12.45 -22.29 -11.92
C PHE A 204 -12.74 -21.44 -13.17
N LYS A 205 -12.60 -22.03 -14.35
CA LYS A 205 -12.82 -21.39 -15.66
C LYS A 205 -13.60 -22.30 -16.58
N HIS A 206 -13.98 -21.78 -17.74
CA HIS A 206 -14.58 -22.52 -18.84
C HIS A 206 -15.80 -23.38 -18.44
N GLY A 207 -16.67 -22.86 -17.55
CA GLY A 207 -17.84 -23.57 -17.07
C GLY A 207 -17.55 -24.66 -16.03
N GLY A 208 -16.38 -24.66 -15.41
CA GLY A 208 -16.04 -25.57 -14.31
C GLY A 208 -16.94 -25.37 -13.08
N ILE A 209 -16.94 -26.38 -12.19
CA ILE A 209 -17.83 -26.41 -11.00
C ILE A 209 -17.67 -25.21 -10.05
N CYS A 210 -16.53 -24.52 -10.12
CA CYS A 210 -16.20 -23.32 -9.34
C CYS A 210 -16.13 -22.06 -10.21
N ASP A 211 -16.64 -22.08 -11.44
CA ASP A 211 -16.65 -20.91 -12.33
C ASP A 211 -17.89 -20.06 -12.04
N PHE A 212 -17.71 -19.04 -11.19
CA PHE A 212 -18.76 -18.09 -10.82
C PHE A 212 -18.40 -16.70 -11.28
N ASP A 213 -19.37 -16.04 -11.90
CA ASP A 213 -19.27 -14.64 -12.27
C ASP A 213 -19.62 -13.73 -11.08
N ILE A 214 -19.04 -12.53 -11.11
CA ILE A 214 -19.38 -11.42 -10.23
C ILE A 214 -19.65 -10.19 -11.08
N ARG A 215 -20.45 -9.29 -10.54
CA ARG A 215 -20.67 -8.00 -11.17
C ARG A 215 -19.48 -7.08 -10.85
N TYR A 216 -18.94 -6.47 -11.90
CA TYR A 216 -17.92 -5.44 -11.81
C TYR A 216 -18.54 -4.06 -12.02
N PRO A 217 -17.94 -2.98 -11.52
CA PRO A 217 -18.32 -1.63 -11.93
C PRO A 217 -18.07 -1.45 -13.43
N SER A 218 -18.83 -0.58 -14.07
CA SER A 218 -18.54 -0.16 -15.44
C SER A 218 -17.30 0.73 -15.49
N PRO A 219 -16.62 0.85 -16.65
CA PRO A 219 -15.47 1.76 -16.80
C PRO A 219 -15.81 3.21 -16.45
N LEU A 220 -17.04 3.64 -16.73
CA LEU A 220 -17.51 4.99 -16.44
C LEU A 220 -17.70 5.22 -14.94
N GLU A 221 -18.23 4.24 -14.20
CA GLU A 221 -18.35 4.31 -12.74
C GLU A 221 -16.95 4.36 -12.10
N ALA A 222 -16.01 3.53 -12.56
CA ALA A 222 -14.64 3.53 -12.09
C ALA A 222 -13.94 4.89 -12.36
N LEU A 223 -14.09 5.43 -13.58
CA LEU A 223 -13.56 6.74 -13.95
C LEU A 223 -14.10 7.86 -13.05
N ARG A 224 -15.41 7.86 -12.81
CA ARG A 224 -16.06 8.87 -11.97
C ARG A 224 -15.56 8.77 -10.52
N ALA A 225 -15.56 7.58 -9.95
CA ALA A 225 -15.09 7.38 -8.59
C ALA A 225 -13.63 7.82 -8.39
N ILE A 226 -12.73 7.53 -9.35
CA ILE A 226 -11.33 7.98 -9.29
C ILE A 226 -11.26 9.51 -9.36
N LYS A 227 -12.02 10.15 -10.25
CA LYS A 227 -12.07 11.62 -10.35
C LYS A 227 -12.68 12.26 -9.12
N ASP A 228 -13.78 11.71 -8.62
CA ASP A 228 -14.44 12.20 -7.41
C ASP A 228 -13.57 12.02 -6.17
N ALA A 229 -12.69 11.03 -6.17
CA ALA A 229 -11.64 10.85 -5.17
C ALA A 229 -10.48 11.84 -5.30
N GLY A 230 -10.50 12.73 -6.30
CA GLY A 230 -9.44 13.71 -6.58
C GLY A 230 -8.26 13.13 -7.34
N GLY A 231 -8.39 11.91 -7.88
CA GLY A 231 -7.33 11.19 -8.57
C GLY A 231 -7.29 11.43 -10.08
N LEU A 232 -6.19 11.01 -10.68
CA LEU A 232 -6.00 10.93 -12.13
C LEU A 232 -6.33 9.50 -12.60
N ALA A 233 -7.31 9.35 -13.49
CA ALA A 233 -7.69 8.07 -14.04
C ALA A 233 -6.97 7.77 -15.35
N VAL A 234 -6.46 6.55 -15.50
CA VAL A 234 -5.79 6.07 -16.71
C VAL A 234 -6.36 4.70 -17.07
N LEU A 235 -6.66 4.48 -18.36
CA LEU A 235 -7.04 3.17 -18.87
C LEU A 235 -5.79 2.30 -19.02
N ALA A 236 -5.74 1.19 -18.29
CA ALA A 236 -4.65 0.23 -18.42
C ALA A 236 -4.90 -0.72 -19.60
N HIS A 237 -3.81 -1.21 -20.20
CA HIS A 237 -3.84 -2.27 -21.24
C HIS A 237 -4.73 -1.92 -22.45
N SER A 238 -4.74 -0.67 -22.88
CA SER A 238 -5.62 -0.14 -23.93
C SER A 238 -5.42 -0.73 -25.33
N GLY A 239 -4.52 -1.70 -25.48
CA GLY A 239 -4.19 -2.36 -26.77
C GLY A 239 -4.33 -3.89 -26.76
N GLN A 240 -4.98 -4.47 -25.77
CA GLN A 240 -5.23 -5.92 -25.67
C GLN A 240 -6.66 -6.27 -26.05
#